data_cc193f50d3241338bce5f9648723ce4f
#
_entry.id   cc193f50d3241338bce5f9648723ce4f
#
_cell.length_a   1.000
_cell.length_b   1.000
_cell.length_c   1.000
_cell.angle_alpha   90.00
_cell.angle_beta   90.00
_cell.angle_gamma   90.00
#
_symmetry.space_group_name_H-M   'P 1'
#
loop_
_entity.id
_entity.type
_entity.pdbx_description
1 polymer ?
#
loop_
_entity_poly.entity_id
_entity_poly.type
_entity_poly.pdbx_seq_one_letter_code
_entity_poly.pdbx_strand_id
1 'polypeptide(L)'
;MEVIGIDEEETRLNRLRREIHRLRSSPSLRLGSHLTDAIRKPWRAPFLIITLPWMMLMIGFELLGWKSQPAGLSANHAGRLASKGDCVVMFPTNGVGFGHFTRMLAVAKRMKKLDPELEIIFFTTMPTLHLLKPYGIPAHHISGPKYFKDMSSEEWNALLEEELSICFETHRPSMFLFDGAFPYRGMLRAIQGKHSMRKIWMRRGTFRRGSSIPVDSIEYFDSIIHPEDSVATVTEQVEHDVEVITCPPIVMLDSDELLSREKARSRLGLPQDAVVVYVQLGAGEINDIESEIRLTLEALLENSEVFVVLGESLIGGRIDIDLPRIQILRDYPNSIYFNGFDATVQAGGYNSFHETRTFGLPTLFYPNMNTGMDDQFARCKVAEEEGWGIVLEIRNNKTIKQACKSLSSLIGINEVNASLNGANTLSENLLEVMGNAN
;
A
#
# COMPACT_ATOMS: atom_id res chain seq x y z
N MET A 1 -21.07 -4.54 24.54
CA MET A 1 -20.84 -5.17 23.22
C MET A 1 -21.89 -4.79 22.16
N GLU A 2 -22.98 -4.11 22.52
CA GLU A 2 -24.05 -3.70 21.57
C GLU A 2 -23.88 -2.30 20.96
N VAL A 3 -23.09 -1.42 21.54
CA VAL A 3 -22.94 -0.02 21.05
C VAL A 3 -22.02 0.09 19.83
N ILE A 4 -21.06 -0.84 19.68
CA ILE A 4 -20.10 -0.84 18.55
C ILE A 4 -20.79 -1.26 17.22
N GLY A 5 -21.81 -2.10 17.27
CA GLY A 5 -22.49 -2.60 16.08
C GLY A 5 -23.40 -1.59 15.37
N ILE A 6 -23.98 -0.64 16.08
CA ILE A 6 -24.92 0.35 15.51
C ILE A 6 -24.13 1.41 14.71
N ASP A 7 -22.98 1.81 15.18
CA ASP A 7 -22.13 2.82 14.52
C ASP A 7 -21.51 2.28 13.21
N GLU A 8 -21.12 1.00 13.19
CA GLU A 8 -20.61 0.34 11.97
C GLU A 8 -21.68 0.17 10.89
N GLU A 9 -22.90 -0.14 11.28
CA GLU A 9 -24.02 -0.34 10.32
C GLU A 9 -24.48 0.99 9.72
N GLU A 10 -24.52 2.04 10.52
CA GLU A 10 -24.86 3.40 10.05
C GLU A 10 -23.77 3.94 9.12
N THR A 11 -22.51 3.75 9.44
CA THR A 11 -21.37 4.11 8.60
C THR A 11 -21.43 3.35 7.27
N ARG A 12 -21.75 2.06 7.28
CA ARG A 12 -21.90 1.23 6.08
C ARG A 12 -23.06 1.72 5.21
N LEU A 13 -24.23 2.03 5.81
CA LEU A 13 -25.39 2.55 5.10
C LEU A 13 -25.10 3.91 4.45
N ASN A 14 -24.40 4.80 5.14
CA ASN A 14 -24.02 6.10 4.63
C ASN A 14 -23.05 5.98 3.46
N ARG A 15 -22.11 5.02 3.50
CA ARG A 15 -21.21 4.71 2.38
C ARG A 15 -21.99 4.22 1.15
N LEU A 16 -22.86 3.23 1.31
CA LEU A 16 -23.67 2.71 0.22
C LEU A 16 -24.57 3.79 -0.40
N ARG A 17 -25.11 4.69 0.41
CA ARG A 17 -25.88 5.84 -0.07
C ARG A 17 -25.03 6.79 -0.89
N ARG A 18 -23.78 7.09 -0.45
CA ARG A 18 -22.82 7.91 -1.20
C ARG A 18 -22.49 7.27 -2.54
N GLU A 19 -22.20 5.99 -2.57
CA GLU A 19 -21.87 5.24 -3.80
C GLU A 19 -23.05 5.22 -4.79
N ILE A 20 -24.25 4.90 -4.32
CA ILE A 20 -25.48 4.94 -5.16
C ILE A 20 -25.70 6.35 -5.71
N HIS A 21 -25.44 7.37 -4.89
CA HIS A 21 -25.59 8.75 -5.31
C HIS A 21 -24.60 9.11 -6.41
N ARG A 22 -23.33 8.76 -6.24
CA ARG A 22 -22.27 8.98 -7.24
C ARG A 22 -22.55 8.24 -8.54
N LEU A 23 -22.94 6.98 -8.47
CA LEU A 23 -23.32 6.20 -9.64
C LEU A 23 -24.47 6.88 -10.41
N ARG A 24 -25.55 7.29 -9.70
CA ARG A 24 -26.70 7.94 -10.32
C ARG A 24 -26.40 9.32 -10.92
N SER A 25 -25.42 10.02 -10.38
CA SER A 25 -24.99 11.33 -10.87
C SER A 25 -23.85 11.25 -11.89
N SER A 26 -23.29 10.04 -12.16
CA SER A 26 -22.23 9.88 -13.16
C SER A 26 -22.71 10.26 -14.55
N PRO A 27 -21.86 10.91 -15.36
CA PRO A 27 -22.19 11.29 -16.73
C PRO A 27 -22.68 10.13 -17.57
N SER A 28 -22.03 8.98 -17.50
CA SER A 28 -22.36 7.77 -18.26
C SER A 28 -23.74 7.25 -17.90
N LEU A 29 -24.09 7.13 -16.63
CA LEU A 29 -25.40 6.64 -16.22
C LEU A 29 -26.51 7.65 -16.56
N ARG A 30 -26.25 8.95 -16.39
CA ARG A 30 -27.20 10.01 -16.75
C ARG A 30 -27.50 9.99 -18.25
N LEU A 31 -26.47 9.87 -19.10
CA LEU A 31 -26.62 9.76 -20.53
C LEU A 31 -27.35 8.47 -20.95
N GLY A 32 -26.91 7.33 -20.41
CA GLY A 32 -27.50 6.03 -20.68
C GLY A 32 -28.96 5.95 -20.23
N SER A 33 -29.31 6.46 -19.05
CA SER A 33 -30.69 6.49 -18.58
C SER A 33 -31.59 7.40 -19.41
N HIS A 34 -31.06 8.54 -19.90
CA HIS A 34 -31.80 9.44 -20.76
C HIS A 34 -32.16 8.78 -22.10
N LEU A 35 -31.21 8.05 -22.70
CA LEU A 35 -31.45 7.28 -23.92
C LEU A 35 -32.42 6.12 -23.70
N THR A 36 -32.24 5.36 -22.65
CA THR A 36 -33.11 4.21 -22.32
C THR A 36 -34.53 4.64 -21.96
N ASP A 37 -34.68 5.79 -21.30
CA ASP A 37 -36.00 6.37 -21.02
C ASP A 37 -36.77 6.77 -22.31
N ALA A 38 -36.04 7.25 -23.31
CA ALA A 38 -36.64 7.55 -24.60
C ALA A 38 -37.07 6.28 -25.36
N ILE A 39 -36.32 5.17 -25.21
CA ILE A 39 -36.72 3.87 -25.78
C ILE A 39 -37.94 3.31 -25.05
N ARG A 40 -37.97 3.39 -23.72
CA ARG A 40 -39.13 2.91 -22.91
C ARG A 40 -40.37 3.77 -23.08
N LYS A 41 -40.22 5.02 -23.42
CA LYS A 41 -41.30 6.01 -23.62
C LYS A 41 -41.15 6.65 -24.99
N PRO A 42 -41.63 5.99 -26.09
CA PRO A 42 -41.39 6.42 -27.46
C PRO A 42 -41.81 7.85 -27.77
N TRP A 43 -42.80 8.39 -27.07
CA TRP A 43 -43.21 9.78 -27.20
C TRP A 43 -42.14 10.82 -26.78
N ARG A 44 -41.09 10.38 -26.03
CA ARG A 44 -39.92 11.22 -25.69
C ARG A 44 -38.85 11.22 -26.79
N ALA A 45 -38.84 10.27 -27.68
CA ALA A 45 -37.82 10.12 -28.72
C ALA A 45 -37.62 11.39 -29.59
N PRO A 46 -38.69 12.11 -30.03
CA PRO A 46 -38.56 13.34 -30.79
C PRO A 46 -37.80 14.45 -30.03
N PHE A 47 -37.92 14.46 -28.71
CA PHE A 47 -37.26 15.48 -27.87
C PHE A 47 -35.76 15.22 -27.67
N LEU A 48 -35.26 14.02 -28.00
CA LEU A 48 -33.83 13.72 -27.90
C LEU A 48 -32.98 14.65 -28.78
N ILE A 49 -33.51 15.10 -29.90
CA ILE A 49 -32.80 16.01 -30.80
C ILE A 49 -32.35 17.29 -30.07
N ILE A 50 -33.13 17.74 -29.09
CA ILE A 50 -32.83 18.95 -28.31
C ILE A 50 -32.20 18.59 -26.97
N THR A 51 -32.73 17.58 -26.28
CA THR A 51 -32.35 17.27 -24.90
C THR A 51 -31.00 16.57 -24.80
N LEU A 52 -30.63 15.77 -25.81
CA LEU A 52 -29.35 15.07 -25.82
C LEU A 52 -28.14 16.01 -26.01
N PRO A 53 -28.13 16.92 -27.02
CA PRO A 53 -27.07 17.92 -27.14
C PRO A 53 -26.97 18.84 -25.92
N TRP A 54 -28.12 19.24 -25.35
CA TRP A 54 -28.15 20.06 -24.15
C TRP A 54 -27.52 19.32 -22.95
N MET A 55 -27.85 18.02 -22.77
CA MET A 55 -27.25 17.21 -21.71
C MET A 55 -25.74 17.03 -21.90
N MET A 56 -25.32 16.77 -23.14
CA MET A 56 -23.88 16.64 -23.48
C MET A 56 -23.13 17.95 -23.18
N LEU A 57 -23.70 19.11 -23.52
CA LEU A 57 -23.13 20.41 -23.24
C LEU A 57 -23.00 20.63 -21.71
N MET A 58 -24.03 20.29 -20.96
CA MET A 58 -24.00 20.44 -19.50
C MET A 58 -22.98 19.50 -18.84
N ILE A 59 -22.90 18.24 -19.31
CA ILE A 59 -21.86 17.30 -18.86
C ILE A 59 -20.47 17.81 -19.21
N GLY A 60 -20.31 18.40 -20.41
CA GLY A 60 -19.05 19.02 -20.81
C GLY A 60 -18.62 20.15 -19.87
N PHE A 61 -19.53 21.03 -19.46
CA PHE A 61 -19.25 22.08 -18.49
C PHE A 61 -18.91 21.53 -17.10
N GLU A 62 -19.57 20.45 -16.69
CA GLU A 62 -19.26 19.75 -15.43
C GLU A 62 -17.86 19.11 -15.46
N LEU A 63 -17.48 18.48 -16.57
CA LEU A 63 -16.15 17.87 -16.75
C LEU A 63 -15.03 18.90 -16.81
N LEU A 64 -15.31 20.09 -17.39
CA LEU A 64 -14.36 21.20 -17.44
C LEU A 64 -14.30 22.00 -16.12
N GLY A 65 -15.13 21.64 -15.12
CA GLY A 65 -15.17 22.34 -13.85
C GLY A 65 -15.87 23.71 -13.90
N TRP A 66 -16.48 24.09 -15.03
CA TRP A 66 -17.22 25.36 -15.18
C TRP A 66 -18.59 25.33 -14.51
N LYS A 67 -19.10 24.16 -14.23
CA LYS A 67 -20.35 23.95 -13.51
C LYS A 67 -20.18 22.88 -12.44
N SER A 68 -20.74 23.15 -11.25
CA SER A 68 -20.79 22.12 -10.21
C SER A 68 -21.61 20.93 -10.67
N GLN A 69 -21.14 19.73 -10.37
CA GLN A 69 -21.86 18.50 -10.68
C GLN A 69 -23.18 18.46 -9.91
N PRO A 70 -24.25 17.90 -10.49
CA PRO A 70 -25.53 17.89 -9.80
C PRO A 70 -25.40 17.13 -8.48
N ALA A 71 -25.76 17.81 -7.40
CA ALA A 71 -26.08 17.15 -6.15
C ALA A 71 -27.25 16.22 -6.45
N GLY A 72 -27.10 14.91 -6.16
CA GLY A 72 -28.13 13.96 -6.50
C GLY A 72 -29.45 14.17 -5.77
N LEU A 73 -30.40 13.37 -6.12
CA LEU A 73 -31.78 13.41 -5.68
C LEU A 73 -31.93 13.57 -4.16
N SER A 74 -32.52 14.69 -3.77
CA SER A 74 -32.91 15.08 -2.41
C SER A 74 -31.85 15.84 -1.62
N ALA A 75 -31.91 17.16 -1.72
CA ALA A 75 -31.09 18.11 -0.94
C ALA A 75 -31.21 17.96 0.59
N ASN A 76 -32.23 17.29 1.10
CA ASN A 76 -32.48 17.16 2.53
C ASN A 76 -31.69 16.03 3.22
N HIS A 77 -31.07 15.11 2.48
CA HIS A 77 -30.23 14.05 3.01
C HIS A 77 -28.79 14.12 2.48
N ALA A 78 -28.54 14.99 1.50
CA ALA A 78 -27.28 15.07 0.76
C ALA A 78 -26.34 16.17 1.29
N GLY A 79 -26.72 16.90 2.32
CA GLY A 79 -25.97 18.07 2.80
C GLY A 79 -24.53 17.81 3.25
N ARG A 80 -24.14 16.55 3.40
CA ARG A 80 -22.76 16.11 3.68
C ARG A 80 -22.22 15.05 2.69
N LEU A 81 -23.03 14.60 1.73
CA LEU A 81 -22.72 13.41 0.93
C LEU A 81 -21.98 13.70 -0.38
N ALA A 82 -21.71 14.94 -0.69
CA ALA A 82 -21.09 15.31 -1.95
C ALA A 82 -20.25 16.61 -1.82
N SER A 83 -19.58 16.82 -0.70
CA SER A 83 -18.55 17.86 -0.70
C SER A 83 -17.42 17.43 -1.64
N LYS A 84 -17.07 18.32 -2.53
CA LYS A 84 -15.90 18.22 -3.38
C LYS A 84 -14.71 18.20 -2.42
N GLY A 85 -13.98 17.10 -2.32
CA GLY A 85 -12.82 17.06 -1.45
C GLY A 85 -12.74 15.83 -0.52
N ASP A 86 -13.83 15.09 -0.34
CA ASP A 86 -13.90 14.03 0.67
C ASP A 86 -13.51 12.62 0.15
N CYS A 87 -12.92 12.51 -1.02
CA CYS A 87 -12.55 11.22 -1.59
C CYS A 87 -11.12 11.18 -2.11
N VAL A 88 -10.39 10.16 -1.70
CA VAL A 88 -9.04 9.85 -2.18
C VAL A 88 -9.04 8.48 -2.84
N VAL A 89 -8.54 8.39 -4.07
CA VAL A 89 -8.25 7.10 -4.71
C VAL A 89 -6.77 6.79 -4.53
N MET A 90 -6.46 5.66 -3.92
CA MET A 90 -5.10 5.18 -3.67
C MET A 90 -4.79 3.98 -4.56
N PHE A 91 -3.72 4.07 -5.34
CA PHE A 91 -3.30 3.01 -6.25
C PHE A 91 -1.91 2.44 -5.87
N PRO A 92 -1.84 1.51 -4.91
CA PRO A 92 -0.63 0.71 -4.70
C PRO A 92 -0.51 -0.35 -5.79
N THR A 93 0.66 -0.42 -6.43
CA THR A 93 0.96 -1.49 -7.38
C THR A 93 1.30 -2.79 -6.66
N ASN A 94 1.10 -3.92 -7.34
CA ASN A 94 1.65 -5.20 -6.91
C ASN A 94 3.04 -5.35 -7.54
N GLY A 95 4.09 -5.16 -6.72
CA GLY A 95 5.44 -5.54 -7.09
C GLY A 95 5.67 -7.03 -6.84
N VAL A 96 6.81 -7.36 -6.25
CA VAL A 96 7.18 -8.74 -5.83
C VAL A 96 6.61 -9.09 -4.46
N GLY A 97 6.00 -8.12 -3.76
CA GLY A 97 5.47 -8.31 -2.41
C GLY A 97 4.51 -7.20 -1.98
N PHE A 98 4.18 -7.17 -0.69
CA PHE A 98 3.21 -6.24 -0.09
C PHE A 98 3.70 -4.79 0.07
N GLY A 99 4.94 -4.45 -0.30
CA GLY A 99 5.59 -3.19 0.07
C GLY A 99 4.78 -1.94 -0.22
N HIS A 100 4.32 -1.77 -1.46
CA HIS A 100 3.52 -0.63 -1.89
C HIS A 100 2.14 -0.61 -1.21
N PHE A 101 1.49 -1.77 -1.14
CA PHE A 101 0.20 -1.91 -0.48
C PHE A 101 0.26 -1.56 1.01
N THR A 102 1.27 -2.07 1.72
CA THR A 102 1.46 -1.82 3.16
C THR A 102 1.70 -0.34 3.46
N ARG A 103 2.57 0.33 2.68
CA ARG A 103 2.79 1.78 2.86
C ARG A 103 1.53 2.59 2.63
N MET A 104 0.83 2.30 1.55
CA MET A 104 -0.40 3.00 1.21
C MET A 104 -1.48 2.77 2.27
N LEU A 105 -1.60 1.53 2.78
CA LEU A 105 -2.54 1.20 3.85
C LEU A 105 -2.16 1.87 5.17
N ALA A 106 -0.86 2.00 5.47
CA ALA A 106 -0.38 2.72 6.64
C ALA A 106 -0.84 4.19 6.63
N VAL A 107 -0.72 4.85 5.48
CA VAL A 107 -1.20 6.24 5.29
C VAL A 107 -2.72 6.30 5.35
N ALA A 108 -3.41 5.43 4.63
CA ALA A 108 -4.88 5.39 4.61
C ALA A 108 -5.49 5.21 6.00
N LYS A 109 -4.93 4.31 6.80
CA LYS A 109 -5.34 4.05 8.19
C LYS A 109 -5.26 5.33 9.04
N ARG A 110 -4.19 6.10 8.90
CA ARG A 110 -3.98 7.32 9.67
C ARG A 110 -4.84 8.48 9.18
N MET A 111 -5.00 8.63 7.87
CA MET A 111 -5.96 9.59 7.31
C MET A 111 -7.37 9.31 7.81
N LYS A 112 -7.81 8.04 7.85
CA LYS A 112 -9.11 7.64 8.40
C LYS A 112 -9.23 7.89 9.91
N LYS A 113 -8.13 7.80 10.67
CA LYS A 113 -8.11 8.11 12.11
C LYS A 113 -8.25 9.63 12.35
N LEU A 114 -7.63 10.45 11.51
CA LEU A 114 -7.70 11.92 11.58
C LEU A 114 -9.03 12.47 11.06
N ASP A 115 -9.54 11.89 9.97
CA ASP A 115 -10.83 12.22 9.38
C ASP A 115 -11.64 10.94 9.10
N PRO A 116 -12.50 10.52 10.02
CA PRO A 116 -13.35 9.33 9.87
C PRO A 116 -14.33 9.42 8.70
N GLU A 117 -14.76 10.62 8.30
CA GLU A 117 -15.69 10.84 7.19
C GLU A 117 -15.02 10.80 5.82
N LEU A 118 -13.69 10.92 5.76
CA LEU A 118 -12.93 10.83 4.52
C LEU A 118 -13.19 9.51 3.81
N GLU A 119 -13.57 9.56 2.55
CA GLU A 119 -13.71 8.36 1.73
C GLU A 119 -12.37 8.01 1.08
N ILE A 120 -11.84 6.84 1.41
CA ILE A 120 -10.63 6.30 0.78
C ILE A 120 -11.02 5.06 -0.02
N ILE A 121 -10.66 5.04 -1.29
CA ILE A 121 -10.88 3.94 -2.22
C ILE A 121 -9.53 3.38 -2.66
N PHE A 122 -9.33 2.09 -2.51
CA PHE A 122 -8.17 1.45 -3.13
C PHE A 122 -8.51 1.00 -4.54
N PHE A 123 -7.66 1.35 -5.49
CA PHE A 123 -7.62 0.74 -6.80
C PHE A 123 -6.30 -0.05 -6.89
N THR A 124 -6.33 -1.37 -7.05
CA THR A 124 -5.09 -2.15 -6.87
C THR A 124 -5.05 -3.42 -7.71
N THR A 125 -3.83 -3.84 -8.03
CA THR A 125 -3.54 -5.15 -8.62
C THR A 125 -3.29 -6.25 -7.56
N MET A 126 -3.39 -5.92 -6.28
CA MET A 126 -3.22 -6.87 -5.17
C MET A 126 -4.49 -7.71 -4.96
N PRO A 127 -4.39 -9.05 -4.95
CA PRO A 127 -5.56 -9.93 -4.79
C PRO A 127 -6.08 -10.00 -3.35
N THR A 128 -5.32 -9.52 -2.36
CA THR A 128 -5.62 -9.66 -0.92
C THR A 128 -6.54 -8.56 -0.39
N LEU A 129 -7.65 -8.29 -1.07
CA LEU A 129 -8.58 -7.20 -0.73
C LEU A 129 -9.22 -7.34 0.67
N HIS A 130 -9.30 -8.56 1.20
CA HIS A 130 -9.82 -8.81 2.54
C HIS A 130 -9.03 -8.08 3.64
N LEU A 131 -7.76 -7.71 3.39
CA LEU A 131 -6.94 -6.95 4.31
C LEU A 131 -7.40 -5.50 4.51
N LEU A 132 -8.20 -4.97 3.60
CA LEU A 132 -8.79 -3.63 3.68
C LEU A 132 -10.06 -3.59 4.53
N LYS A 133 -10.70 -4.76 4.72
CA LYS A 133 -11.97 -4.87 5.43
C LYS A 133 -11.95 -4.34 6.87
N PRO A 134 -10.92 -4.64 7.70
CA PRO A 134 -10.83 -4.11 9.07
C PRO A 134 -10.82 -2.59 9.15
N TYR A 135 -10.35 -1.94 8.10
CA TYR A 135 -10.25 -0.47 8.02
C TYR A 135 -11.46 0.16 7.30
N GLY A 136 -12.41 -0.65 6.90
CA GLY A 136 -13.59 -0.20 6.17
C GLY A 136 -13.27 0.47 4.83
N ILE A 137 -12.17 0.12 4.17
CA ILE A 137 -11.73 0.68 2.89
C ILE A 137 -12.25 -0.19 1.75
N PRO A 138 -13.12 0.35 0.86
CA PRO A 138 -13.53 -0.34 -0.35
C PRO A 138 -12.39 -0.37 -1.39
N ALA A 139 -12.45 -1.35 -2.31
CA ALA A 139 -11.44 -1.49 -3.34
C ALA A 139 -12.03 -1.89 -4.68
N HIS A 140 -11.43 -1.35 -5.75
CA HIS A 140 -11.51 -1.86 -7.10
C HIS A 140 -10.26 -2.69 -7.37
N HIS A 141 -10.42 -3.80 -8.07
CA HIS A 141 -9.32 -4.71 -8.37
C HIS A 141 -9.24 -5.00 -9.86
N ILE A 142 -8.04 -4.86 -10.38
CA ILE A 142 -7.67 -5.35 -11.71
C ILE A 142 -6.49 -6.32 -11.57
N SER A 143 -6.57 -7.49 -12.16
CA SER A 143 -5.44 -8.42 -12.13
C SER A 143 -4.24 -7.84 -12.87
N GLY A 144 -3.03 -8.06 -12.33
CA GLY A 144 -1.80 -7.59 -12.97
C GLY A 144 -1.56 -8.23 -14.34
N PRO A 145 -0.78 -7.59 -15.23
CA PRO A 145 -0.58 -8.05 -16.61
C PRO A 145 -0.03 -9.48 -16.71
N LYS A 146 0.74 -9.91 -15.73
CA LYS A 146 1.29 -11.28 -15.68
C LYS A 146 0.24 -12.40 -15.63
N TYR A 147 -0.99 -12.08 -15.25
CA TYR A 147 -2.09 -13.05 -15.17
C TYR A 147 -2.91 -13.15 -16.47
N PHE A 148 -2.70 -12.26 -17.41
CA PHE A 148 -3.37 -12.22 -18.71
C PHE A 148 -2.41 -12.72 -19.80
N LYS A 149 -2.24 -14.05 -19.92
CA LYS A 149 -1.24 -14.67 -20.82
C LYS A 149 -1.44 -14.32 -22.30
N ASP A 150 -2.70 -14.12 -22.73
CA ASP A 150 -3.09 -13.88 -24.11
C ASP A 150 -3.38 -12.40 -24.40
N MET A 151 -3.15 -11.52 -23.44
CA MET A 151 -3.36 -10.08 -23.58
C MET A 151 -2.03 -9.36 -23.75
N SER A 152 -1.93 -8.51 -24.74
CA SER A 152 -0.76 -7.65 -24.93
C SER A 152 -0.67 -6.58 -23.84
N SER A 153 0.50 -6.02 -23.63
CA SER A 153 0.68 -4.91 -22.69
C SER A 153 -0.16 -3.68 -23.08
N GLU A 154 -0.43 -3.48 -24.35
CA GLU A 154 -1.25 -2.38 -24.86
C GLU A 154 -2.72 -2.58 -24.50
N GLU A 155 -3.26 -3.76 -24.76
CA GLU A 155 -4.63 -4.13 -24.40
C GLU A 155 -4.86 -4.08 -22.87
N TRP A 156 -3.90 -4.57 -22.09
CA TRP A 156 -3.99 -4.48 -20.63
C TRP A 156 -3.98 -3.01 -20.17
N ASN A 157 -3.16 -2.14 -20.76
CA ASN A 157 -3.14 -0.73 -20.44
C ASN A 157 -4.43 -0.02 -20.87
N ALA A 158 -5.07 -0.44 -21.97
CA ALA A 158 -6.37 0.08 -22.36
C ALA A 158 -7.48 -0.31 -21.36
N LEU A 159 -7.48 -1.56 -20.91
CA LEU A 159 -8.37 -2.02 -19.86
C LEU A 159 -8.16 -1.28 -18.53
N LEU A 160 -6.89 -1.08 -18.13
CA LEU A 160 -6.56 -0.31 -16.94
C LEU A 160 -7.06 1.14 -17.02
N GLU A 161 -6.91 1.78 -18.16
CA GLU A 161 -7.41 3.13 -18.42
C GLU A 161 -8.94 3.21 -18.26
N GLU A 162 -9.66 2.25 -18.84
CA GLU A 162 -11.11 2.18 -18.76
C GLU A 162 -11.59 1.98 -17.31
N GLU A 163 -11.07 0.97 -16.62
CA GLU A 163 -11.46 0.63 -15.25
C GLU A 163 -11.13 1.78 -14.27
N LEU A 164 -9.97 2.40 -14.40
CA LEU A 164 -9.58 3.52 -13.56
C LEU A 164 -10.40 4.78 -13.87
N SER A 165 -10.76 5.00 -15.13
CA SER A 165 -11.65 6.10 -15.53
C SER A 165 -13.04 5.93 -14.95
N ILE A 166 -13.58 4.70 -14.97
CA ILE A 166 -14.86 4.35 -14.34
C ILE A 166 -14.78 4.58 -12.82
N CYS A 167 -13.69 4.19 -12.18
CA CYS A 167 -13.45 4.44 -10.77
C CYS A 167 -13.49 5.96 -10.46
N PHE A 168 -12.79 6.78 -11.24
CA PHE A 168 -12.79 8.24 -11.07
C PHE A 168 -14.17 8.87 -11.34
N GLU A 169 -14.89 8.38 -12.32
CA GLU A 169 -16.24 8.85 -12.63
C GLU A 169 -17.23 8.52 -11.51
N THR A 170 -17.07 7.32 -10.92
CA THR A 170 -17.92 6.83 -9.84
C THR A 170 -17.67 7.57 -8.52
N HIS A 171 -16.41 7.71 -8.13
CA HIS A 171 -16.02 8.22 -6.82
C HIS A 171 -15.67 9.71 -6.82
N ARG A 172 -15.33 10.28 -7.96
CA ARG A 172 -14.99 11.71 -8.13
C ARG A 172 -13.96 12.20 -7.12
N PRO A 173 -12.79 11.54 -7.05
CA PRO A 173 -11.79 11.89 -6.07
C PRO A 173 -11.25 13.31 -6.29
N SER A 174 -10.96 14.00 -5.20
CA SER A 174 -10.17 15.23 -5.21
C SER A 174 -8.67 14.94 -5.24
N MET A 175 -8.27 13.74 -4.82
CA MET A 175 -6.88 13.32 -4.80
C MET A 175 -6.72 11.91 -5.34
N PHE A 176 -5.68 11.70 -6.13
CA PHE A 176 -5.19 10.40 -6.58
C PHE A 176 -3.77 10.21 -6.10
N LEU A 177 -3.53 9.18 -5.32
CA LEU A 177 -2.23 8.83 -4.76
C LEU A 177 -1.75 7.50 -5.35
N PHE A 178 -0.65 7.52 -6.06
CA PHE A 178 -0.04 6.34 -6.68
C PHE A 178 1.21 5.91 -5.91
N ASP A 179 1.36 4.63 -5.59
CA ASP A 179 2.60 4.05 -5.06
C ASP A 179 3.07 2.89 -5.93
N GLY A 180 4.14 3.12 -6.63
CA GLY A 180 4.75 2.15 -7.55
C GLY A 180 6.09 2.61 -8.07
N ALA A 181 6.88 1.65 -8.54
CA ALA A 181 8.20 1.95 -9.12
C ALA A 181 8.06 2.76 -10.41
N PHE A 182 7.10 2.39 -11.25
CA PHE A 182 6.81 3.04 -12.52
C PHE A 182 5.30 3.13 -12.74
N PRO A 183 4.82 4.30 -13.20
CA PRO A 183 3.44 4.45 -13.63
C PRO A 183 3.12 3.61 -14.85
N TYR A 184 1.93 3.01 -14.86
CA TYR A 184 1.43 2.32 -16.04
C TYR A 184 0.90 3.30 -17.08
N ARG A 185 1.10 3.03 -18.36
CA ARG A 185 0.64 3.92 -19.45
C ARG A 185 -0.87 4.13 -19.42
N GLY A 186 -1.65 3.09 -19.15
CA GLY A 186 -3.11 3.21 -19.01
C GLY A 186 -3.52 4.12 -17.86
N MET A 187 -2.79 4.04 -16.72
CA MET A 187 -3.01 4.94 -15.59
C MET A 187 -2.68 6.39 -15.95
N LEU A 188 -1.55 6.64 -16.63
CA LEU A 188 -1.18 7.99 -17.05
C LEU A 188 -2.25 8.61 -17.96
N ARG A 189 -2.81 7.84 -18.90
CA ARG A 189 -3.90 8.30 -19.75
C ARG A 189 -5.19 8.59 -18.95
N ALA A 190 -5.51 7.76 -17.97
CA ALA A 190 -6.68 7.95 -17.11
C ALA A 190 -6.61 9.22 -16.25
N ILE A 191 -5.42 9.63 -15.80
CA ILE A 191 -5.22 10.84 -14.97
C ILE A 191 -4.98 12.10 -15.80
N GLN A 192 -4.62 11.94 -17.08
CA GLN A 192 -4.36 13.06 -17.98
C GLN A 192 -5.61 13.95 -18.13
N GLY A 193 -5.43 15.27 -18.03
CA GLY A 193 -6.53 16.24 -18.14
C GLY A 193 -7.49 16.30 -16.94
N LYS A 194 -7.26 15.54 -15.86
CA LYS A 194 -8.07 15.62 -14.64
C LYS A 194 -7.59 16.76 -13.73
N HIS A 195 -7.83 18.00 -14.14
CA HIS A 195 -7.32 19.20 -13.43
C HIS A 195 -7.97 19.44 -12.07
N SER A 196 -9.16 18.89 -11.81
CA SER A 196 -9.86 19.02 -10.53
C SER A 196 -9.41 17.97 -9.48
N MET A 197 -8.50 17.07 -9.84
CA MET A 197 -7.98 16.01 -8.99
C MET A 197 -6.48 16.19 -8.84
N ARG A 198 -6.00 16.32 -7.60
CA ARG A 198 -4.56 16.37 -7.32
C ARG A 198 -3.95 14.99 -7.51
N LYS A 199 -2.88 14.89 -8.27
CA LYS A 199 -2.19 13.65 -8.63
C LYS A 199 -0.83 13.62 -7.94
N ILE A 200 -0.61 12.63 -7.11
CA ILE A 200 0.59 12.49 -6.29
C ILE A 200 1.21 11.13 -6.52
N TRP A 201 2.52 11.10 -6.74
CA TRP A 201 3.29 9.87 -6.87
C TRP A 201 4.17 9.65 -5.63
N MET A 202 3.87 8.61 -4.85
CA MET A 202 4.76 8.14 -3.79
C MET A 202 5.86 7.29 -4.43
N ARG A 203 7.04 7.84 -4.49
CA ARG A 203 8.21 7.25 -5.13
C ARG A 203 9.36 7.18 -4.15
N ARG A 204 9.89 5.99 -3.92
CA ARG A 204 11.12 5.87 -3.14
C ARG A 204 12.28 6.51 -3.92
N GLY A 205 13.06 7.34 -3.25
CA GLY A 205 14.21 8.02 -3.86
C GLY A 205 15.47 7.17 -3.94
N THR A 206 15.47 5.96 -3.37
CA THR A 206 16.65 5.09 -3.30
C THR A 206 16.71 4.20 -4.53
N PHE A 207 17.67 4.49 -5.40
CA PHE A 207 17.92 3.72 -6.60
C PHE A 207 19.34 3.18 -6.60
N ARG A 208 19.49 1.95 -7.05
CA ARG A 208 20.80 1.36 -7.26
C ARG A 208 21.60 2.19 -8.28
N ARG A 209 22.89 2.45 -8.02
CA ARG A 209 23.74 3.17 -8.95
C ARG A 209 23.68 2.54 -10.36
N GLY A 210 23.44 3.37 -11.37
CA GLY A 210 23.36 2.95 -12.78
C GLY A 210 21.98 2.44 -13.23
N SER A 211 20.93 2.47 -12.39
CA SER A 211 19.58 2.24 -12.85
C SER A 211 19.07 3.47 -13.63
N SER A 212 18.59 3.24 -14.84
CA SER A 212 17.90 4.30 -15.61
C SER A 212 16.49 4.48 -15.06
N ILE A 213 16.13 5.69 -14.69
CA ILE A 213 14.79 6.05 -14.26
C ILE A 213 14.10 6.69 -15.45
N PRO A 214 12.94 6.17 -15.91
CA PRO A 214 12.14 6.89 -16.88
C PRO A 214 11.63 8.19 -16.22
N VAL A 215 12.12 9.31 -16.71
CA VAL A 215 11.82 10.63 -16.16
C VAL A 215 10.55 11.20 -16.76
N ASP A 216 10.14 10.66 -17.90
CA ASP A 216 9.04 11.10 -18.75
C ASP A 216 7.64 11.04 -18.12
N SER A 217 7.49 10.38 -16.99
CA SER A 217 6.18 10.23 -16.32
C SER A 217 5.93 11.25 -15.19
N ILE A 218 6.93 11.99 -14.78
CA ILE A 218 6.84 12.93 -13.64
C ILE A 218 5.88 14.08 -13.96
N GLU A 219 5.86 14.54 -15.17
CA GLU A 219 5.02 15.65 -15.66
C GLU A 219 3.50 15.42 -15.52
N TYR A 220 3.08 14.15 -15.34
CA TYR A 220 1.68 13.80 -15.12
C TYR A 220 1.21 14.03 -13.69
N PHE A 221 2.13 14.31 -12.74
CA PHE A 221 1.86 14.45 -11.33
C PHE A 221 2.08 15.89 -10.85
N ASP A 222 1.26 16.31 -9.90
CA ASP A 222 1.35 17.63 -9.30
C ASP A 222 2.38 17.67 -8.16
N SER A 223 2.63 16.53 -7.51
CA SER A 223 3.62 16.39 -6.44
C SER A 223 4.21 14.97 -6.40
N ILE A 224 5.42 14.85 -5.88
CA ILE A 224 6.09 13.58 -5.61
C ILE A 224 6.34 13.46 -4.11
N ILE A 225 6.02 12.33 -3.51
CA ILE A 225 6.37 12.01 -2.14
C ILE A 225 7.58 11.09 -2.14
N HIS A 226 8.63 11.50 -1.43
CA HIS A 226 9.81 10.68 -1.14
C HIS A 226 9.81 10.25 0.32
N PRO A 227 9.33 9.04 0.66
CA PRO A 227 9.61 8.48 1.97
C PRO A 227 11.12 8.27 2.11
N GLU A 228 11.69 8.78 3.21
CA GLU A 228 13.09 8.64 3.52
C GLU A 228 13.53 7.17 3.63
N ASP A 229 14.77 6.92 3.37
CA ASP A 229 15.42 5.62 3.55
C ASP A 229 16.71 5.82 4.38
N SER A 230 17.26 4.73 4.92
CA SER A 230 18.54 4.76 5.63
C SER A 230 19.73 5.03 4.70
N VAL A 231 19.56 4.87 3.39
CA VAL A 231 20.58 5.16 2.38
C VAL A 231 20.27 6.52 1.76
N ALA A 232 21.32 7.34 1.60
CA ALA A 232 21.16 8.62 0.92
C ALA A 232 20.52 8.39 -0.47
N THR A 233 19.41 9.07 -0.70
CA THR A 233 18.79 9.10 -2.02
C THR A 233 19.75 9.74 -3.00
N VAL A 234 20.05 9.05 -4.10
CA VAL A 234 20.60 9.71 -5.27
C VAL A 234 19.43 10.51 -5.83
N THR A 235 19.22 11.70 -5.30
CA THR A 235 18.44 12.73 -5.98
C THR A 235 19.23 13.09 -7.23
N GLU A 236 18.99 12.37 -8.32
CA GLU A 236 19.15 13.02 -9.60
C GLU A 236 18.24 14.24 -9.50
N GLN A 237 18.86 15.42 -9.51
CA GLN A 237 18.13 16.67 -9.70
C GLN A 237 17.46 16.59 -11.06
N VAL A 238 16.26 16.00 -11.02
CA VAL A 238 15.37 16.08 -12.16
C VAL A 238 14.86 17.50 -12.09
N GLU A 239 15.32 18.34 -12.98
CA GLU A 239 14.82 19.70 -13.24
C GLU A 239 13.35 19.62 -13.70
N HIS A 240 12.46 19.28 -12.80
CA HIS A 240 11.02 19.38 -13.01
C HIS A 240 10.45 20.31 -11.94
N ASP A 241 9.59 21.22 -12.37
CA ASP A 241 8.79 22.10 -11.52
C ASP A 241 7.72 21.34 -10.71
N VAL A 242 8.04 20.13 -10.25
CA VAL A 242 7.12 19.28 -9.46
C VAL A 242 7.49 19.40 -7.99
N GLU A 243 6.51 19.71 -7.17
CA GLU A 243 6.67 19.77 -5.72
C GLU A 243 7.15 18.42 -5.16
N VAL A 244 8.23 18.41 -4.38
CA VAL A 244 8.75 17.22 -3.71
C VAL A 244 8.48 17.31 -2.22
N ILE A 245 7.71 16.36 -1.70
CA ILE A 245 7.37 16.22 -0.28
C ILE A 245 8.21 15.08 0.29
N THR A 246 8.99 15.35 1.32
CA THR A 246 9.73 14.31 2.06
C THR A 246 9.00 13.96 3.36
N CYS A 247 9.07 12.71 3.78
CA CYS A 247 8.56 12.26 5.07
C CYS A 247 9.49 11.19 5.65
N PRO A 248 9.53 11.00 6.97
CA PRO A 248 10.25 9.90 7.59
C PRO A 248 9.84 8.55 7.02
N PRO A 249 10.57 7.46 7.31
CA PRO A 249 10.19 6.13 6.85
C PRO A 249 8.77 5.75 7.27
N ILE A 250 8.03 5.14 6.33
CA ILE A 250 6.65 4.71 6.55
C ILE A 250 6.64 3.28 7.04
N VAL A 251 6.11 3.06 8.25
CA VAL A 251 5.83 1.73 8.81
C VAL A 251 4.34 1.53 9.08
N MET A 252 3.90 0.28 9.09
CA MET A 252 2.46 -0.03 9.17
C MET A 252 1.86 0.29 10.53
N LEU A 253 2.58 0.00 11.61
CA LEU A 253 2.11 0.16 12.98
C LEU A 253 2.95 1.19 13.74
N ASP A 254 2.33 1.83 14.73
CA ASP A 254 3.04 2.58 15.76
C ASP A 254 3.36 1.64 16.94
N SER A 255 4.31 2.01 17.79
CA SER A 255 4.80 1.13 18.87
C SER A 255 3.71 0.76 19.90
N ASP A 256 2.72 1.63 20.10
CA ASP A 256 1.57 1.40 20.98
C ASP A 256 0.52 0.46 20.38
N GLU A 257 0.60 0.16 19.10
CA GLU A 257 -0.28 -0.78 18.40
C GLU A 257 0.22 -2.22 18.44
N LEU A 258 1.47 -2.46 18.86
CA LEU A 258 2.03 -3.80 19.00
C LEU A 258 1.40 -4.52 20.21
N LEU A 259 1.24 -5.83 20.10
CA LEU A 259 0.88 -6.65 21.25
C LEU A 259 2.02 -6.61 22.28
N SER A 260 1.67 -6.65 23.57
CA SER A 260 2.72 -6.86 24.58
C SER A 260 3.41 -8.21 24.36
N ARG A 261 4.64 -8.35 24.87
CA ARG A 261 5.43 -9.60 24.75
C ARG A 261 4.62 -10.83 25.16
N GLU A 262 3.95 -10.75 26.32
CA GLU A 262 3.17 -11.85 26.86
C GLU A 262 1.98 -12.20 25.97
N LYS A 263 1.26 -11.17 25.47
CA LYS A 263 0.11 -11.37 24.57
C LYS A 263 0.53 -11.94 23.23
N ALA A 264 1.63 -11.43 22.63
CA ALA A 264 2.15 -11.90 21.37
C ALA A 264 2.56 -13.38 21.47
N ARG A 265 3.33 -13.75 22.49
CA ARG A 265 3.77 -15.12 22.73
C ARG A 265 2.62 -16.07 23.06
N SER A 266 1.70 -15.65 23.91
CA SER A 266 0.51 -16.45 24.22
C SER A 266 -0.34 -16.73 22.98
N ARG A 267 -0.56 -15.72 22.13
CA ARG A 267 -1.33 -15.88 20.88
C ARG A 267 -0.67 -16.81 19.88
N LEU A 268 0.67 -16.84 19.87
CA LEU A 268 1.46 -17.71 18.99
C LEU A 268 1.76 -19.08 19.62
N GLY A 269 1.32 -19.34 20.88
CA GLY A 269 1.61 -20.59 21.58
C GLY A 269 3.08 -20.77 21.93
N LEU A 270 3.83 -19.68 22.16
CA LEU A 270 5.26 -19.69 22.42
C LEU A 270 5.56 -19.64 23.93
N PRO A 271 6.64 -20.30 24.41
CA PRO A 271 7.09 -20.18 25.79
C PRO A 271 7.49 -18.73 26.11
N GLN A 272 7.19 -18.28 27.34
CA GLN A 272 7.46 -16.90 27.76
C GLN A 272 8.95 -16.60 27.94
N ASP A 273 9.74 -17.60 28.36
CA ASP A 273 11.15 -17.44 28.69
C ASP A 273 12.12 -17.92 27.59
N ALA A 274 11.59 -18.45 26.47
CA ALA A 274 12.41 -18.92 25.36
C ALA A 274 12.98 -17.75 24.54
N VAL A 275 14.08 -18.01 23.84
CA VAL A 275 14.57 -17.14 22.77
C VAL A 275 13.75 -17.39 21.51
N VAL A 276 13.09 -16.37 21.01
CA VAL A 276 12.22 -16.47 19.82
C VAL A 276 12.78 -15.66 18.68
N VAL A 277 13.07 -16.33 17.56
CA VAL A 277 13.58 -15.71 16.33
C VAL A 277 12.49 -15.75 15.25
N TYR A 278 12.16 -14.58 14.71
CA TYR A 278 11.25 -14.46 13.59
C TYR A 278 12.02 -14.55 12.27
N VAL A 279 11.56 -15.39 11.36
CA VAL A 279 12.20 -15.61 10.04
C VAL A 279 11.23 -15.29 8.92
N GLN A 280 11.58 -14.35 8.02
CA GLN A 280 10.79 -14.03 6.82
C GLN A 280 11.70 -13.55 5.68
N LEU A 281 12.00 -14.41 4.72
CA LEU A 281 12.93 -14.11 3.62
C LEU A 281 12.24 -13.61 2.32
N GLY A 282 10.97 -13.22 2.39
CA GLY A 282 10.20 -12.67 1.26
C GLY A 282 9.27 -13.70 0.59
N ALA A 283 8.80 -13.37 -0.61
CA ALA A 283 7.73 -14.13 -1.30
C ALA A 283 8.24 -15.24 -2.24
N GLY A 284 9.54 -15.46 -2.36
CA GLY A 284 10.10 -16.58 -3.15
C GLY A 284 10.13 -16.41 -4.68
N GLU A 285 9.73 -15.26 -5.20
CA GLU A 285 9.65 -15.08 -6.67
C GLU A 285 11.01 -14.77 -7.35
N ILE A 286 12.09 -14.47 -6.59
CA ILE A 286 13.36 -13.98 -7.15
C ILE A 286 14.54 -14.93 -6.89
N ASN A 287 14.54 -15.70 -5.81
CA ASN A 287 15.64 -16.59 -5.41
C ASN A 287 15.09 -17.97 -4.98
N ASP A 288 15.98 -18.98 -4.90
CA ASP A 288 15.69 -20.26 -4.22
C ASP A 288 15.64 -20.05 -2.69
N ILE A 289 14.51 -19.47 -2.25
CA ILE A 289 14.30 -19.12 -0.83
C ILE A 289 14.09 -20.38 0.02
N GLU A 290 13.57 -21.46 -0.53
CA GLU A 290 13.22 -22.64 0.25
C GLU A 290 14.46 -23.31 0.88
N SER A 291 15.52 -23.49 0.10
CA SER A 291 16.78 -24.02 0.63
C SER A 291 17.45 -23.07 1.61
N GLU A 292 17.44 -21.75 1.37
CA GLU A 292 17.96 -20.75 2.30
C GLU A 292 17.19 -20.73 3.63
N ILE A 293 15.84 -20.82 3.58
CA ILE A 293 15.01 -20.95 4.77
C ILE A 293 15.35 -22.21 5.54
N ARG A 294 15.39 -23.36 4.91
CA ARG A 294 15.68 -24.65 5.56
C ARG A 294 17.02 -24.62 6.27
N LEU A 295 18.10 -24.18 5.61
CA LEU A 295 19.43 -24.07 6.21
C LEU A 295 19.44 -23.09 7.39
N THR A 296 18.69 -21.99 7.31
CA THR A 296 18.59 -21.01 8.39
C THR A 296 17.87 -21.60 9.59
N LEU A 297 16.76 -22.29 9.38
CA LEU A 297 15.98 -22.94 10.43
C LEU A 297 16.83 -24.02 11.13
N GLU A 298 17.51 -24.87 10.38
CA GLU A 298 18.41 -25.90 10.93
C GLU A 298 19.51 -25.25 11.78
N ALA A 299 20.13 -24.17 11.29
CA ALA A 299 21.19 -23.47 12.01
C ALA A 299 20.71 -22.80 13.30
N LEU A 300 19.52 -22.19 13.31
CA LEU A 300 18.92 -21.58 14.52
C LEU A 300 18.53 -22.65 15.55
N LEU A 301 17.99 -23.78 15.10
CA LEU A 301 17.53 -24.88 15.95
C LEU A 301 18.65 -25.75 16.53
N GLU A 302 19.92 -25.55 16.10
CA GLU A 302 21.09 -26.14 16.80
C GLU A 302 21.14 -25.73 18.27
N ASN A 303 20.64 -24.52 18.61
CA ASN A 303 20.43 -24.12 19.98
C ASN A 303 19.05 -24.62 20.48
N SER A 304 19.05 -25.47 21.51
CA SER A 304 17.83 -26.08 22.06
C SER A 304 16.87 -25.07 22.72
N GLU A 305 17.33 -23.88 23.10
CA GLU A 305 16.50 -22.83 23.70
C GLU A 305 15.80 -21.93 22.69
N VAL A 306 16.16 -22.05 21.40
CA VAL A 306 15.58 -21.24 20.35
C VAL A 306 14.28 -21.83 19.82
N PHE A 307 13.25 -21.02 19.76
CA PHE A 307 12.01 -21.22 19.02
C PHE A 307 11.99 -20.31 17.80
N VAL A 308 11.45 -20.81 16.70
CA VAL A 308 11.37 -20.03 15.47
C VAL A 308 9.92 -19.77 15.11
N VAL A 309 9.63 -18.52 14.74
CA VAL A 309 8.37 -18.14 14.08
C VAL A 309 8.67 -17.88 12.62
N LEU A 310 8.15 -18.74 11.75
CA LEU A 310 8.30 -18.58 10.31
C LEU A 310 7.14 -17.80 9.73
N GLY A 311 7.41 -16.58 9.27
CA GLY A 311 6.44 -15.75 8.56
C GLY A 311 6.27 -16.20 7.12
N GLU A 312 5.10 -16.70 6.76
CA GLU A 312 4.74 -17.02 5.39
C GLU A 312 4.03 -15.85 4.71
N SER A 313 4.36 -15.63 3.45
CA SER A 313 3.67 -14.63 2.64
C SER A 313 2.22 -15.07 2.35
N LEU A 314 1.26 -14.13 2.47
CA LEU A 314 -0.14 -14.39 2.13
C LEU A 314 -0.35 -14.64 0.63
N ILE A 315 0.59 -14.23 -0.23
CA ILE A 315 0.54 -14.39 -1.70
C ILE A 315 1.55 -15.40 -2.23
N GLY A 316 2.45 -15.90 -1.39
CA GLY A 316 3.47 -16.89 -1.75
C GLY A 316 2.96 -18.32 -1.66
N GLY A 317 3.80 -19.26 -2.14
CA GLY A 317 3.61 -20.68 -1.93
C GLY A 317 3.67 -21.07 -0.44
N ARG A 318 3.14 -22.25 -0.11
CA ARG A 318 3.30 -22.85 1.22
C ARG A 318 4.66 -23.49 1.33
N ILE A 319 5.31 -23.31 2.46
CA ILE A 319 6.58 -23.98 2.77
C ILE A 319 6.24 -25.18 3.65
N ASP A 320 6.59 -26.36 3.16
CA ASP A 320 6.42 -27.62 3.93
C ASP A 320 7.66 -27.85 4.81
N ILE A 321 7.50 -27.66 6.11
CA ILE A 321 8.56 -27.77 7.09
C ILE A 321 8.08 -28.65 8.24
N ASP A 322 8.77 -29.78 8.41
CA ASP A 322 8.60 -30.71 9.52
C ASP A 322 9.84 -30.66 10.45
N LEU A 323 9.96 -29.57 11.19
CA LEU A 323 11.02 -29.37 12.18
C LEU A 323 10.38 -28.97 13.54
N PRO A 324 10.94 -29.44 14.67
CA PRO A 324 10.44 -29.11 15.99
C PRO A 324 10.65 -27.62 16.34
N ARG A 325 9.86 -27.10 17.24
CA ARG A 325 9.99 -25.73 17.76
C ARG A 325 9.84 -24.63 16.69
N ILE A 326 9.08 -24.91 15.63
CA ILE A 326 8.71 -23.95 14.59
C ILE A 326 7.21 -23.69 14.67
N GLN A 327 6.86 -22.40 14.73
CA GLN A 327 5.50 -21.91 14.57
C GLN A 327 5.37 -21.18 13.24
N ILE A 328 4.42 -21.58 12.40
CA ILE A 328 4.13 -20.86 11.15
C ILE A 328 3.18 -19.69 11.44
N LEU A 329 3.54 -18.49 11.00
CA LEU A 329 2.74 -17.29 11.13
C LEU A 329 2.24 -16.81 9.76
N ARG A 330 0.91 -16.80 9.60
CA ARG A 330 0.20 -16.22 8.46
C ARG A 330 -0.79 -15.20 8.95
N ASP A 331 -0.32 -14.03 9.25
CA ASP A 331 -1.14 -12.91 9.70
C ASP A 331 -0.72 -11.63 8.95
N TYR A 332 -1.48 -10.57 9.11
CA TYR A 332 -1.14 -9.28 8.56
C TYR A 332 -1.71 -8.14 9.43
N PRO A 333 -0.88 -7.17 9.79
CA PRO A 333 0.58 -7.14 9.62
C PRO A 333 1.30 -8.02 10.65
N ASN A 334 2.33 -8.78 10.22
CA ASN A 334 3.11 -9.62 11.12
C ASN A 334 3.85 -8.83 12.21
N SER A 335 4.16 -7.56 11.94
CA SER A 335 4.82 -6.67 12.92
C SER A 335 4.03 -6.46 14.20
N ILE A 336 2.73 -6.77 14.26
CA ILE A 336 1.95 -6.71 15.51
C ILE A 336 2.52 -7.61 16.62
N TYR A 337 3.27 -8.65 16.26
CA TYR A 337 3.89 -9.62 17.18
C TYR A 337 5.34 -9.29 17.57
N PHE A 338 5.93 -8.22 17.05
CA PHE A 338 7.37 -7.97 17.12
C PHE A 338 7.91 -7.86 18.55
N ASN A 339 7.11 -7.36 19.51
CA ASN A 339 7.49 -7.40 20.92
C ASN A 339 7.62 -8.84 21.49
N GLY A 340 7.07 -9.84 20.82
CA GLY A 340 7.18 -11.25 21.20
C GLY A 340 8.48 -11.91 20.77
N PHE A 341 9.26 -11.26 19.90
CA PHE A 341 10.49 -11.81 19.32
C PHE A 341 11.73 -11.17 19.93
N ASP A 342 12.84 -11.90 19.95
CA ASP A 342 14.13 -11.45 20.49
C ASP A 342 15.10 -11.05 19.37
N ALA A 343 14.92 -11.60 18.16
CA ALA A 343 15.68 -11.27 16.97
C ALA A 343 14.90 -11.66 15.72
N THR A 344 15.37 -11.21 14.56
CA THR A 344 14.76 -11.56 13.28
C THR A 344 15.78 -11.97 12.22
N VAL A 345 15.33 -12.76 11.25
CA VAL A 345 16.04 -13.04 9.98
C VAL A 345 15.15 -12.58 8.84
N GLN A 346 15.57 -11.58 8.07
CA GLN A 346 14.71 -10.96 7.07
C GLN A 346 15.43 -10.64 5.77
N ALA A 347 14.68 -10.53 4.68
CA ALA A 347 15.16 -9.85 3.49
C ALA A 347 15.30 -8.35 3.76
N GLY A 348 16.22 -7.68 3.05
CA GLY A 348 16.50 -6.25 3.21
C GLY A 348 15.48 -5.32 2.52
N GLY A 349 14.24 -5.73 2.36
CA GLY A 349 13.18 -4.89 1.78
C GLY A 349 12.88 -3.68 2.64
N TYR A 350 12.43 -2.58 2.02
CA TYR A 350 12.18 -1.31 2.70
C TYR A 350 11.30 -1.46 3.96
N ASN A 351 10.14 -2.09 3.85
CA ASN A 351 9.24 -2.20 5.00
C ASN A 351 9.86 -3.02 6.12
N SER A 352 10.39 -4.21 5.81
CA SER A 352 11.00 -5.10 6.80
C SER A 352 12.16 -4.43 7.52
N PHE A 353 13.01 -3.71 6.79
CA PHE A 353 14.14 -2.99 7.37
C PHE A 353 13.67 -1.90 8.34
N HIS A 354 12.75 -1.04 7.89
CA HIS A 354 12.29 0.08 8.73
C HIS A 354 11.42 -0.39 9.91
N GLU A 355 10.64 -1.46 9.77
CA GLU A 355 9.90 -2.05 10.88
C GLU A 355 10.85 -2.62 11.94
N THR A 356 11.86 -3.41 11.54
CA THR A 356 12.83 -3.96 12.51
C THR A 356 13.67 -2.89 13.19
N ARG A 357 14.07 -1.84 12.46
CA ARG A 357 14.76 -0.68 13.03
C ARG A 357 13.89 0.09 14.02
N THR A 358 12.64 0.38 13.64
CA THR A 358 11.69 1.14 14.48
C THR A 358 11.35 0.40 15.77
N PHE A 359 11.22 -0.92 15.71
CA PHE A 359 10.86 -1.73 16.88
C PHE A 359 12.07 -2.32 17.64
N GLY A 360 13.29 -1.92 17.25
CA GLY A 360 14.53 -2.28 17.97
C GLY A 360 14.86 -3.78 17.93
N LEU A 361 14.54 -4.48 16.83
CA LEU A 361 14.81 -5.90 16.69
C LEU A 361 16.16 -6.17 16.02
N PRO A 362 17.11 -6.81 16.70
CA PRO A 362 18.35 -7.28 16.08
C PRO A 362 18.05 -8.18 14.89
N THR A 363 18.66 -7.92 13.74
CA THR A 363 18.27 -8.57 12.50
C THR A 363 19.47 -9.12 11.71
N LEU A 364 19.35 -10.38 11.30
CA LEU A 364 20.19 -10.96 10.27
C LEU A 364 19.54 -10.72 8.90
N PHE A 365 20.17 -9.95 8.04
CA PHE A 365 19.66 -9.58 6.73
C PHE A 365 20.20 -10.47 5.62
N TYR A 366 19.27 -10.93 4.77
CA TYR A 366 19.54 -11.61 3.52
C TYR A 366 19.13 -10.67 2.35
N PRO A 367 19.95 -9.64 2.03
CA PRO A 367 19.55 -8.67 1.01
C PRO A 367 19.45 -9.33 -0.35
N ASN A 368 18.39 -9.00 -1.10
CA ASN A 368 18.28 -9.47 -2.47
C ASN A 368 19.21 -8.64 -3.39
N MET A 369 20.25 -9.30 -3.91
CA MET A 369 21.25 -8.68 -4.76
C MET A 369 20.77 -8.51 -6.22
N ASN A 370 19.66 -9.14 -6.60
CA ASN A 370 19.16 -9.17 -7.99
C ASN A 370 18.02 -8.16 -8.23
N THR A 371 17.74 -7.26 -7.26
CA THR A 371 16.80 -6.16 -7.46
C THR A 371 17.38 -5.12 -8.40
N GLY A 372 16.63 -4.77 -9.47
CA GLY A 372 17.12 -3.84 -10.49
C GLY A 372 17.24 -2.39 -10.00
N MET A 373 16.46 -2.00 -9.00
CA MET A 373 16.35 -0.59 -8.57
C MET A 373 16.53 -0.39 -7.07
N ASP A 374 16.07 -1.31 -6.23
CA ASP A 374 16.12 -1.21 -4.78
C ASP A 374 17.47 -1.70 -4.25
N ASP A 375 18.28 -0.82 -3.68
CA ASP A 375 19.57 -1.21 -3.10
C ASP A 375 19.41 -1.75 -1.68
N GLN A 376 18.93 -2.99 -1.59
CA GLN A 376 18.75 -3.66 -0.30
C GLN A 376 20.06 -3.89 0.42
N PHE A 377 21.16 -4.12 -0.31
CA PHE A 377 22.45 -4.37 0.28
C PHE A 377 22.99 -3.11 1.00
N ALA A 378 23.00 -1.97 0.32
CA ALA A 378 23.42 -0.72 0.92
C ALA A 378 22.57 -0.37 2.16
N ARG A 379 21.25 -0.59 2.08
CA ARG A 379 20.34 -0.38 3.21
C ARG A 379 20.71 -1.25 4.41
N CYS A 380 20.96 -2.55 4.20
CA CYS A 380 21.30 -3.47 5.28
C CYS A 380 22.67 -3.17 5.89
N LYS A 381 23.64 -2.65 5.11
CA LYS A 381 24.94 -2.24 5.61
C LYS A 381 24.84 -1.12 6.66
N VAL A 382 23.85 -0.24 6.57
CA VAL A 382 23.61 0.76 7.61
C VAL A 382 23.28 0.09 8.96
N ALA A 383 22.50 -0.96 8.98
CA ALA A 383 22.20 -1.71 10.22
C ALA A 383 23.45 -2.37 10.81
N GLU A 384 24.36 -2.84 9.97
CA GLU A 384 25.64 -3.43 10.40
C GLU A 384 26.57 -2.36 10.97
N GLU A 385 26.65 -1.19 10.32
CA GLU A 385 27.42 -0.03 10.79
C GLU A 385 26.88 0.54 12.12
N GLU A 386 25.56 0.55 12.28
CA GLU A 386 24.87 0.97 13.51
C GLU A 386 24.90 -0.12 14.61
N GLY A 387 25.37 -1.33 14.33
CA GLY A 387 25.61 -2.40 15.30
C GLY A 387 24.37 -3.21 15.71
N TRP A 388 23.22 -3.04 15.05
CA TRP A 388 22.01 -3.80 15.36
C TRP A 388 21.65 -4.87 14.29
N GLY A 389 22.42 -4.94 13.19
CA GLY A 389 22.20 -5.89 12.11
C GLY A 389 23.45 -6.63 11.69
N ILE A 390 23.25 -7.76 11.01
CA ILE A 390 24.29 -8.55 10.35
C ILE A 390 23.85 -8.73 8.90
N VAL A 391 24.79 -8.53 7.96
CA VAL A 391 24.48 -8.68 6.52
C VAL A 391 25.13 -9.94 5.98
N LEU A 392 24.33 -10.85 5.44
CA LEU A 392 24.79 -12.08 4.84
C LEU A 392 24.89 -11.97 3.32
N GLU A 393 26.11 -11.73 2.82
CA GLU A 393 26.40 -11.61 1.38
C GLU A 393 26.50 -12.96 0.69
N ILE A 394 27.25 -13.89 1.31
CA ILE A 394 27.48 -15.25 0.78
C ILE A 394 26.62 -16.22 1.59
N ARG A 395 25.74 -16.95 0.91
CA ARG A 395 24.74 -17.81 1.52
C ARG A 395 25.05 -19.27 1.27
N ASN A 396 25.89 -19.84 2.14
CA ASN A 396 26.16 -21.26 2.18
C ASN A 396 26.00 -21.78 3.62
N ASN A 397 25.99 -23.08 3.82
CA ASN A 397 25.76 -23.70 5.12
C ASN A 397 26.71 -23.16 6.21
N LYS A 398 27.98 -22.95 5.89
CA LYS A 398 29.00 -22.45 6.85
C LYS A 398 28.71 -21.01 7.26
N THR A 399 28.47 -20.13 6.28
CA THR A 399 28.25 -18.70 6.53
C THR A 399 26.90 -18.46 7.23
N ILE A 400 25.84 -19.19 6.88
CA ILE A 400 24.54 -19.14 7.53
C ILE A 400 24.68 -19.55 9.00
N LYS A 401 25.33 -20.68 9.31
CA LYS A 401 25.55 -21.14 10.69
C LYS A 401 26.31 -20.10 11.51
N GLN A 402 27.36 -19.51 10.95
CA GLN A 402 28.15 -18.50 11.62
C GLN A 402 27.31 -17.23 11.88
N ALA A 403 26.54 -16.77 10.91
CA ALA A 403 25.69 -15.59 11.04
C ALA A 403 24.58 -15.79 12.09
N CYS A 404 23.93 -16.98 12.11
CA CYS A 404 22.94 -17.31 13.14
C CYS A 404 23.55 -17.33 14.56
N LYS A 405 24.79 -17.81 14.73
CA LYS A 405 25.49 -17.72 16.01
C LYS A 405 25.79 -16.27 16.40
N SER A 406 26.23 -15.45 15.45
CA SER A 406 26.50 -14.02 15.69
C SER A 406 25.23 -13.26 16.01
N LEU A 407 24.08 -13.60 15.44
CA LEU A 407 22.78 -12.99 15.75
C LEU A 407 22.43 -13.14 17.24
N SER A 408 22.74 -14.29 17.84
CA SER A 408 22.52 -14.51 19.28
C SER A 408 23.27 -13.52 20.17
N SER A 409 24.42 -13.00 19.74
CA SER A 409 25.18 -12.00 20.49
C SER A 409 24.60 -10.57 20.42
N LEU A 410 23.68 -10.32 19.50
CA LEU A 410 22.97 -9.04 19.38
C LEU A 410 21.69 -9.00 20.21
N ILE A 411 21.21 -10.15 20.71
CA ILE A 411 19.99 -10.22 21.53
C ILE A 411 20.17 -9.42 22.82
N GLY A 412 19.26 -8.50 23.09
CA GLY A 412 19.31 -7.61 24.26
C GLY A 412 20.04 -6.28 24.00
N ILE A 413 20.63 -6.07 22.82
CA ILE A 413 21.14 -4.77 22.39
C ILE A 413 19.97 -4.03 21.72
N ASN A 414 19.01 -3.58 22.52
CA ASN A 414 17.82 -2.94 22.01
C ASN A 414 17.88 -1.44 22.28
N GLU A 415 18.35 -0.66 21.32
CA GLU A 415 17.99 0.75 21.24
C GLU A 415 16.78 0.88 20.35
N VAL A 416 15.60 1.10 20.94
CA VAL A 416 14.41 1.50 20.20
C VAL A 416 14.67 2.87 19.61
N ASN A 417 14.87 2.92 18.31
CA ASN A 417 15.01 4.19 17.61
C ASN A 417 13.61 4.80 17.47
N ALA A 418 13.24 5.67 18.40
CA ALA A 418 11.94 6.38 18.41
C ALA A 418 11.85 7.40 17.26
N SER A 419 12.06 6.94 16.01
CA SER A 419 11.84 7.78 14.85
C SER A 419 10.34 8.00 14.64
N LEU A 420 9.98 9.21 14.23
CA LEU A 420 8.61 9.52 13.83
C LEU A 420 8.20 8.62 12.66
N ASN A 421 7.00 8.03 12.75
CA ASN A 421 6.46 7.26 11.65
C ASN A 421 5.98 8.20 10.54
N GLY A 422 6.59 8.10 9.37
CA GLY A 422 6.27 8.96 8.22
C GLY A 422 4.82 8.87 7.76
N ALA A 423 4.11 7.79 8.07
CA ALA A 423 2.69 7.69 7.77
C ALA A 423 1.85 8.70 8.54
N ASN A 424 2.21 9.06 9.78
CA ASN A 424 1.52 10.08 10.58
C ASN A 424 1.71 11.45 9.94
N THR A 425 2.98 11.88 9.78
CA THR A 425 3.32 13.17 9.18
C THR A 425 2.73 13.34 7.78
N LEU A 426 2.83 12.30 6.96
CA LEU A 426 2.30 12.36 5.60
C LEU A 426 0.78 12.46 5.57
N SER A 427 0.08 11.76 6.47
CA SER A 427 -1.39 11.82 6.53
C SER A 427 -1.90 13.21 6.91
N GLU A 428 -1.23 13.90 7.83
CA GLU A 428 -1.53 15.29 8.21
C GLU A 428 -1.32 16.22 7.01
N ASN A 429 -0.16 16.14 6.34
CA ASN A 429 0.14 16.96 5.17
C ASN A 429 -0.85 16.74 4.02
N LEU A 430 -1.24 15.50 3.74
CA LEU A 430 -2.20 15.21 2.68
C LEU A 430 -3.59 15.76 2.98
N LEU A 431 -4.05 15.71 4.23
CA LEU A 431 -5.33 16.29 4.65
C LEU A 431 -5.29 17.82 4.58
N GLU A 432 -4.18 18.45 4.97
CA GLU A 432 -4.00 19.90 4.83
C GLU A 432 -4.06 20.35 3.37
N VAL A 433 -3.38 19.62 2.48
CA VAL A 433 -3.41 19.87 1.03
C VAL A 433 -4.82 19.74 0.46
N MET A 434 -5.63 18.80 0.96
CA MET A 434 -7.03 18.65 0.56
C MET A 434 -7.90 19.81 1.08
N GLY A 435 -7.68 20.23 2.32
CA GLY A 435 -8.40 21.36 2.94
C GLY A 435 -8.13 22.70 2.27
N ASN A 436 -6.90 22.93 1.81
CA ASN A 436 -6.51 24.16 1.12
C ASN A 436 -6.98 24.23 -0.35
N ALA A 437 -7.44 23.12 -0.92
CA ALA A 437 -7.96 23.06 -2.30
C ALA A 437 -9.48 23.38 -2.39
N ASN A 438 -10.16 23.58 -1.26
CA ASN A 438 -11.56 23.97 -1.13
C ASN A 438 -11.68 25.48 -0.86
#